data_88d45e6ed128cd41e1af551b6471975a
#
_entry.id   88d45e6ed128cd41e1af551b6471975a
#
_cell.length_a   1.000
_cell.length_b   1.000
_cell.length_c   1.000
_cell.angle_alpha   90.00
_cell.angle_beta   90.00
_cell.angle_gamma   90.00
#
_symmetry.space_group_name_H-M   'P 1'
#
loop_
_entity.id
_entity.type
_entity.pdbx_description
1 polymer ?
#
loop_
_entity_poly.entity_id
_entity_poly.type
_entity_poly.pdbx_seq_one_letter_code
_entity_poly.pdbx_strand_id
1 'polypeptide(L)'
;YVLMLTIPAIVAMGLPAWVAVIPAILVCVAVGVIVEKAAYKPVREKGNSMTALITAIAMSLLLENGSQAIFGADFQTVPTIFHLPSIAFGKLKLPGDTLLTIVIGLVIMVGLQLFVKFTRQGKAMRAVSEDKEAAVLMGINVNSTIALTFAIGSGLAAVASLMYCAAYPQVSPMMGAMLGLKAFVAAVLGGIGSIPGAMIGGLAIGLIESLTKAYIGTITAGIITSAFSDAIVFAILIIVLLVKPSGIMGKNEGEKV
;
A
#
# COMPACT_ATOMS: atom_id res chain seq x y z
N TYR A 1 -12.47 -0.23 8.37
CA TYR A 1 -13.47 0.28 9.33
C TYR A 1 -14.46 1.26 8.71
N VAL A 2 -14.03 2.28 7.94
CA VAL A 2 -14.96 3.23 7.31
C VAL A 2 -16.01 2.50 6.46
N LEU A 3 -15.61 1.50 5.68
CA LEU A 3 -16.54 0.67 4.90
C LEU A 3 -17.56 -0.05 5.77
N MET A 4 -17.12 -0.63 6.88
CA MET A 4 -18.01 -1.34 7.80
C MET A 4 -19.12 -0.42 8.33
N LEU A 5 -18.81 0.87 8.56
CA LEU A 5 -19.79 1.85 9.01
C LEU A 5 -20.65 2.40 7.86
N THR A 6 -20.09 2.58 6.68
CA THR A 6 -20.77 3.24 5.55
C THR A 6 -21.61 2.30 4.72
N ILE A 7 -21.24 1.01 4.56
CA ILE A 7 -22.01 0.05 3.77
C ILE A 7 -23.44 -0.11 4.31
N PRO A 8 -23.68 -0.39 5.61
CA PRO A 8 -25.05 -0.53 6.12
C PRO A 8 -25.88 0.74 5.93
N ALA A 9 -25.29 1.92 6.13
CA ALA A 9 -25.97 3.19 5.95
C ALA A 9 -26.36 3.44 4.51
N ILE A 10 -25.49 3.12 3.56
CA ILE A 10 -25.72 3.31 2.11
C ILE A 10 -26.75 2.31 1.57
N VAL A 11 -26.67 1.06 2.01
CA VAL A 11 -27.65 0.03 1.65
C VAL A 11 -29.03 0.37 2.23
N ALA A 12 -29.10 0.91 3.44
CA ALA A 12 -30.36 1.40 4.02
C ALA A 12 -30.98 2.57 3.22
N MET A 13 -30.16 3.36 2.52
CA MET A 13 -30.61 4.41 1.58
C MET A 13 -31.03 3.86 0.20
N GLY A 14 -30.97 2.55 -0.02
CA GLY A 14 -31.31 1.93 -1.31
C GLY A 14 -30.23 2.09 -2.40
N LEU A 15 -29.04 2.53 -2.03
CA LEU A 15 -27.90 2.67 -2.95
C LEU A 15 -27.05 1.39 -2.96
N PRO A 16 -26.42 1.07 -4.10
CA PRO A 16 -25.57 -0.11 -4.21
C PRO A 16 -24.33 0.01 -3.32
N ALA A 17 -23.88 -1.11 -2.72
CA ALA A 17 -22.77 -1.15 -1.75
C ALA A 17 -21.44 -0.56 -2.26
N TRP A 18 -21.19 -0.60 -3.58
CA TRP A 18 -19.98 -0.03 -4.18
C TRP A 18 -19.87 1.50 -4.01
N VAL A 19 -20.97 2.21 -3.77
CA VAL A 19 -20.96 3.67 -3.50
C VAL A 19 -20.21 3.98 -2.19
N ALA A 20 -20.14 3.03 -1.26
CA ALA A 20 -19.37 3.16 -0.01
C ALA A 20 -17.84 3.32 -0.23
N VAL A 21 -17.36 2.98 -1.41
CA VAL A 21 -15.96 3.17 -1.81
C VAL A 21 -15.55 4.65 -1.79
N ILE A 22 -16.43 5.54 -2.22
CA ILE A 22 -16.15 6.98 -2.33
C ILE A 22 -15.88 7.61 -0.95
N PRO A 23 -16.76 7.50 0.05
CA PRO A 23 -16.49 8.04 1.37
C PRO A 23 -15.29 7.37 2.04
N ALA A 24 -15.04 6.07 1.80
CA ALA A 24 -13.86 5.40 2.33
C ALA A 24 -12.55 6.00 1.79
N ILE A 25 -12.47 6.26 0.49
CA ILE A 25 -11.31 6.92 -0.13
C ILE A 25 -11.16 8.35 0.42
N LEU A 26 -12.25 9.11 0.51
CA LEU A 26 -12.20 10.50 1.00
C LEU A 26 -11.71 10.57 2.45
N VAL A 27 -12.18 9.70 3.32
CA VAL A 27 -11.71 9.65 4.71
C VAL A 27 -10.24 9.27 4.78
N CYS A 28 -9.77 8.27 4.02
CA CYS A 28 -8.37 7.90 3.99
C CYS A 28 -7.48 9.05 3.47
N VAL A 29 -7.90 9.75 2.43
CA VAL A 29 -7.19 10.92 1.91
C VAL A 29 -7.14 12.03 2.96
N ALA A 30 -8.25 12.29 3.64
CA ALA A 30 -8.32 13.30 4.70
C ALA A 30 -7.36 12.96 5.85
N VAL A 31 -7.37 11.72 6.32
CA VAL A 31 -6.44 11.24 7.36
C VAL A 31 -5.00 11.37 6.90
N GLY A 32 -4.66 10.96 5.67
CA GLY A 32 -3.31 11.08 5.13
C GLY A 32 -2.82 12.54 5.06
N VAL A 33 -3.68 13.47 4.63
CA VAL A 33 -3.34 14.91 4.60
C VAL A 33 -3.23 15.49 6.01
N ILE A 34 -4.06 15.05 6.96
CA ILE A 34 -3.96 15.47 8.37
C ILE A 34 -2.63 14.99 8.96
N VAL A 35 -2.27 13.71 8.75
CA VAL A 35 -1.00 13.14 9.22
C VAL A 35 0.19 13.90 8.62
N GLU A 36 0.15 14.22 7.33
CA GLU A 36 1.21 15.02 6.70
C GLU A 36 1.33 16.39 7.36
N LYS A 37 0.24 17.14 7.48
CA LYS A 37 0.26 18.51 8.00
C LYS A 37 0.55 18.58 9.49
N ALA A 38 0.01 17.66 10.30
CA ALA A 38 0.13 17.69 11.75
C ALA A 38 1.43 17.07 12.26
N ALA A 39 1.93 16.01 11.61
CA ALA A 39 3.09 15.28 12.08
C ALA A 39 4.33 15.47 11.17
N TYR A 40 4.21 15.21 9.87
CA TYR A 40 5.38 15.21 8.99
C TYR A 40 5.88 16.60 8.62
N LYS A 41 5.00 17.56 8.36
CA LYS A 41 5.40 18.92 7.99
C LYS A 41 6.24 19.59 9.08
N PRO A 42 5.81 19.67 10.35
CA PRO A 42 6.61 20.31 11.41
C PRO A 42 7.95 19.60 11.66
N VAL A 43 7.98 18.28 11.53
CA VAL A 43 9.21 17.50 11.69
C VAL A 43 10.19 17.74 10.53
N ARG A 44 9.68 17.82 9.30
CA ARG A 44 10.48 18.11 8.11
C ARG A 44 11.10 19.51 8.13
N GLU A 45 10.39 20.49 8.68
CA GLU A 45 10.87 21.88 8.77
C GLU A 45 11.91 22.09 9.88
N LYS A 46 11.89 21.27 10.93
CA LYS A 46 12.75 21.45 12.13
C LYS A 46 13.67 20.29 12.44
N GLY A 47 13.50 19.12 11.80
CA GLY A 47 14.18 17.88 12.17
C GLY A 47 15.05 17.28 11.06
N ASN A 48 15.80 16.26 11.44
CA ASN A 48 16.64 15.47 10.54
C ASN A 48 15.82 14.29 9.94
N SER A 49 16.39 13.63 8.92
CA SER A 49 15.78 12.46 8.29
C SER A 49 15.41 11.34 9.27
N MET A 50 16.23 11.13 10.33
CA MET A 50 15.92 10.16 11.39
C MET A 50 14.66 10.52 12.18
N THR A 51 14.42 11.81 12.46
CA THR A 51 13.24 12.28 13.16
C THR A 51 11.96 11.99 12.36
N ALA A 52 12.03 12.10 11.02
CA ALA A 52 10.92 11.77 10.15
C ALA A 52 10.56 10.27 10.21
N LEU A 53 11.57 9.39 10.29
CA LEU A 53 11.37 7.94 10.39
C LEU A 53 10.72 7.55 11.73
N ILE A 54 11.20 8.14 12.84
CA ILE A 54 10.59 7.94 14.16
C ILE A 54 9.14 8.43 14.19
N THR A 55 8.87 9.58 13.55
CA THR A 55 7.52 10.13 13.44
C THR A 55 6.60 9.18 12.65
N ALA A 56 7.11 8.53 11.59
CA ALA A 56 6.35 7.54 10.84
C ALA A 56 5.89 6.38 11.72
N ILE A 57 6.82 5.82 12.51
CA ILE A 57 6.51 4.71 13.43
C ILE A 57 5.52 5.16 14.50
N ALA A 58 5.73 6.33 15.10
CA ALA A 58 4.85 6.88 16.13
C ALA A 58 3.42 7.10 15.61
N MET A 59 3.27 7.63 14.38
CA MET A 59 1.97 7.84 13.74
C MET A 59 1.29 6.52 13.38
N SER A 60 2.02 5.50 12.96
CA SER A 60 1.48 4.15 12.73
C SER A 60 0.91 3.58 14.01
N LEU A 61 1.69 3.60 15.10
CA LEU A 61 1.25 3.13 16.42
C LEU A 61 0.05 3.91 16.95
N LEU A 62 0.01 5.23 16.73
CA LEU A 62 -1.11 6.08 17.13
C LEU A 62 -2.39 5.69 16.40
N LEU A 63 -2.31 5.47 15.08
CA LEU A 63 -3.47 5.07 14.28
C LEU A 63 -3.93 3.64 14.60
N GLU A 64 -3.01 2.72 14.83
CA GLU A 64 -3.32 1.34 15.22
C GLU A 64 -4.00 1.28 16.58
N ASN A 65 -3.38 1.86 17.61
CA ASN A 65 -3.95 1.88 18.96
C ASN A 65 -5.22 2.74 19.05
N GLY A 66 -5.28 3.85 18.30
CA GLY A 66 -6.47 4.68 18.18
C GLY A 66 -7.65 3.92 17.55
N SER A 67 -7.40 3.16 16.49
CA SER A 67 -8.43 2.31 15.87
C SER A 67 -8.86 1.18 16.81
N GLN A 68 -7.92 0.59 17.55
CA GLN A 68 -8.22 -0.44 18.55
C GLN A 68 -9.07 0.10 19.71
N ALA A 69 -8.80 1.32 20.15
CA ALA A 69 -9.57 1.97 21.23
C ALA A 69 -11.01 2.28 20.79
N ILE A 70 -11.24 2.59 19.52
CA ILE A 70 -12.56 2.94 18.96
C ILE A 70 -13.37 1.70 18.58
N PHE A 71 -12.75 0.74 17.89
CA PHE A 71 -13.42 -0.40 17.28
C PHE A 71 -13.23 -1.73 18.04
N GLY A 72 -12.38 -1.74 19.06
CA GLY A 72 -12.00 -2.96 19.78
C GLY A 72 -10.84 -3.69 19.13
N ALA A 73 -10.36 -4.74 19.80
CA ALA A 73 -9.24 -5.56 19.35
C ALA A 73 -9.66 -6.75 18.46
N ASP A 74 -10.94 -7.07 18.45
CA ASP A 74 -11.50 -8.26 17.80
C ASP A 74 -11.55 -8.10 16.27
N PHE A 75 -11.53 -9.25 15.59
CA PHE A 75 -11.77 -9.29 14.14
C PHE A 75 -13.21 -8.88 13.84
N GLN A 76 -13.35 -7.89 12.98
CA GLN A 76 -14.64 -7.43 12.49
C GLN A 76 -14.86 -7.94 11.07
N THR A 77 -16.09 -8.40 10.77
CA THR A 77 -16.45 -8.84 9.42
C THR A 77 -16.92 -7.64 8.60
N VAL A 78 -16.35 -7.50 7.40
CA VAL A 78 -16.79 -6.49 6.42
C VAL A 78 -17.82 -7.14 5.49
N PRO A 79 -19.01 -6.52 5.29
CA PRO A 79 -19.97 -7.01 4.31
C PRO A 79 -19.34 -7.08 2.92
N THR A 80 -19.68 -8.12 2.15
CA THR A 80 -19.19 -8.28 0.77
C THR A 80 -19.69 -7.15 -0.10
N ILE A 81 -18.76 -6.47 -0.79
CA ILE A 81 -19.04 -5.32 -1.65
C ILE A 81 -19.35 -5.78 -3.07
N PHE A 82 -18.64 -6.79 -3.54
CA PHE A 82 -18.74 -7.32 -4.90
C PHE A 82 -19.22 -8.78 -4.86
N HIS A 83 -20.22 -9.10 -5.65
CA HIS A 83 -20.70 -10.46 -5.87
C HIS A 83 -20.35 -10.86 -7.30
N LEU A 84 -19.08 -11.12 -7.56
CA LEU A 84 -18.61 -11.50 -8.88
C LEU A 84 -18.62 -13.03 -9.02
N PRO A 85 -19.21 -13.56 -10.08
CA PRO A 85 -19.19 -15.00 -10.34
C PRO A 85 -17.75 -15.47 -10.58
N SER A 86 -17.41 -16.64 -10.04
CA SER A 86 -16.12 -17.28 -10.33
C SER A 86 -16.08 -17.73 -11.80
N ILE A 87 -14.99 -17.40 -12.49
CA ILE A 87 -14.77 -17.86 -13.86
C ILE A 87 -14.02 -19.18 -13.80
N ALA A 88 -14.60 -20.23 -14.38
CA ALA A 88 -13.99 -21.55 -14.45
C ALA A 88 -13.29 -21.71 -15.81
N PHE A 89 -11.96 -21.84 -15.78
CA PHE A 89 -11.16 -22.27 -16.93
C PHE A 89 -10.78 -23.74 -16.75
N GLY A 90 -11.62 -24.64 -17.19
CA GLY A 90 -11.40 -26.09 -17.04
C GLY A 90 -11.37 -26.51 -15.56
N LYS A 91 -10.22 -26.99 -15.08
CA LYS A 91 -10.03 -27.41 -13.67
C LYS A 91 -9.67 -26.24 -12.72
N LEU A 92 -9.32 -25.06 -13.25
CA LEU A 92 -8.98 -23.89 -12.48
C LEU A 92 -10.22 -23.02 -12.28
N LYS A 93 -10.58 -22.78 -11.02
CA LYS A 93 -11.61 -21.82 -10.63
C LYS A 93 -10.92 -20.55 -10.14
N LEU A 94 -11.06 -19.47 -10.89
CA LEU A 94 -10.56 -18.15 -10.51
C LEU A 94 -11.71 -17.37 -9.87
N PRO A 95 -11.59 -16.97 -8.58
CA PRO A 95 -12.56 -16.08 -7.97
C PRO A 95 -12.64 -14.76 -8.73
N GLY A 96 -13.85 -14.24 -8.95
CA GLY A 96 -14.06 -12.98 -9.67
C GLY A 96 -13.34 -11.80 -8.99
N ASP A 97 -13.25 -11.82 -7.66
CA ASP A 97 -12.57 -10.79 -6.86
C ASP A 97 -11.07 -10.73 -7.15
N THR A 98 -10.42 -11.87 -7.41
CA THR A 98 -8.99 -11.92 -7.78
C THR A 98 -8.76 -11.27 -9.14
N LEU A 99 -9.62 -11.56 -10.13
CA LEU A 99 -9.52 -10.92 -11.45
C LEU A 99 -9.76 -9.43 -11.38
N LEU A 100 -10.76 -8.99 -10.60
CA LEU A 100 -11.03 -7.57 -10.37
C LEU A 100 -9.80 -6.87 -9.76
N THR A 101 -9.17 -7.48 -8.76
CA THR A 101 -7.97 -6.94 -8.10
C THR A 101 -6.82 -6.78 -9.08
N ILE A 102 -6.57 -7.76 -9.95
CA ILE A 102 -5.51 -7.70 -10.96
C ILE A 102 -5.79 -6.56 -11.96
N VAL A 103 -7.02 -6.47 -12.46
CA VAL A 103 -7.39 -5.43 -13.44
C VAL A 103 -7.29 -4.04 -12.83
N ILE A 104 -7.83 -3.84 -11.63
CA ILE A 104 -7.75 -2.55 -10.91
C ILE A 104 -6.29 -2.20 -10.62
N GLY A 105 -5.48 -3.15 -10.15
CA GLY A 105 -4.05 -2.94 -9.91
C GLY A 105 -3.29 -2.49 -11.15
N LEU A 106 -3.55 -3.13 -12.30
CA LEU A 106 -2.97 -2.74 -13.60
C LEU A 106 -3.40 -1.33 -14.03
N VAL A 107 -4.69 -1.03 -13.95
CA VAL A 107 -5.23 0.29 -14.31
C VAL A 107 -4.63 1.38 -13.43
N ILE A 108 -4.56 1.15 -12.12
CA ILE A 108 -3.94 2.10 -11.18
C ILE A 108 -2.45 2.28 -11.49
N MET A 109 -1.71 1.20 -11.72
CA MET A 109 -0.28 1.30 -12.07
C MET A 109 -0.08 2.15 -13.31
N VAL A 110 -0.79 1.85 -14.39
CA VAL A 110 -0.67 2.61 -15.66
C VAL A 110 -1.10 4.06 -15.44
N GLY A 111 -2.23 4.29 -14.76
CA GLY A 111 -2.74 5.62 -14.46
C GLY A 111 -1.76 6.46 -13.64
N LEU A 112 -1.18 5.87 -12.58
CA LEU A 112 -0.18 6.54 -11.74
C LEU A 112 1.12 6.82 -12.50
N GLN A 113 1.57 5.86 -13.32
CA GLN A 113 2.74 6.04 -14.17
C GLN A 113 2.55 7.20 -15.16
N LEU A 114 1.39 7.26 -15.83
CA LEU A 114 1.06 8.34 -16.75
C LEU A 114 0.94 9.67 -16.01
N PHE A 115 0.28 9.68 -14.84
CA PHE A 115 0.14 10.86 -14.01
C PHE A 115 1.51 11.44 -13.63
N VAL A 116 2.41 10.61 -13.07
CA VAL A 116 3.74 11.06 -12.63
C VAL A 116 4.62 11.47 -13.82
N LYS A 117 4.47 10.83 -14.99
CA LYS A 117 5.30 11.13 -16.17
C LYS A 117 4.84 12.39 -16.91
N PHE A 118 3.55 12.58 -17.10
CA PHE A 118 3.02 13.57 -18.03
C PHE A 118 2.42 14.81 -17.37
N THR A 119 1.91 14.72 -16.13
CA THR A 119 1.25 15.86 -15.49
C THR A 119 2.26 16.87 -14.89
N ARG A 120 1.83 18.13 -14.75
CA ARG A 120 2.63 19.16 -14.07
C ARG A 120 2.93 18.79 -12.61
N GLN A 121 1.94 18.22 -11.91
CA GLN A 121 2.09 17.78 -10.53
C GLN A 121 3.08 16.61 -10.42
N GLY A 122 3.00 15.64 -11.31
CA GLY A 122 3.93 14.51 -11.34
C GLY A 122 5.38 14.95 -11.64
N LYS A 123 5.56 15.94 -12.52
CA LYS A 123 6.89 16.55 -12.76
C LYS A 123 7.40 17.27 -11.51
N ALA A 124 6.53 18.01 -10.81
CA ALA A 124 6.88 18.65 -9.55
C ALA A 124 7.28 17.63 -8.48
N MET A 125 6.55 16.52 -8.36
CA MET A 125 6.90 15.43 -7.43
C MET A 125 8.29 14.88 -7.69
N ARG A 126 8.65 14.63 -8.96
CA ARG A 126 9.99 14.14 -9.34
C ARG A 126 11.07 15.18 -9.06
N ALA A 127 10.84 16.47 -9.38
CA ALA A 127 11.80 17.53 -9.09
C ALA A 127 12.06 17.64 -7.57
N VAL A 128 11.02 17.61 -6.75
CA VAL A 128 11.13 17.66 -5.28
C VAL A 128 11.83 16.41 -4.70
N SER A 129 11.68 15.25 -5.34
CA SER A 129 12.37 14.02 -4.90
C SER A 129 13.87 14.03 -5.23
N GLU A 130 14.26 14.71 -6.30
CA GLU A 130 15.66 14.81 -6.74
C GLU A 130 16.41 15.84 -5.88
N ASP A 131 15.88 17.08 -5.82
CA ASP A 131 16.46 18.17 -5.05
C ASP A 131 15.38 19.16 -4.60
N LYS A 132 15.17 19.26 -3.29
CA LYS A 132 14.15 20.15 -2.70
C LYS A 132 14.52 21.63 -2.85
N GLU A 133 15.80 21.98 -2.70
CA GLU A 133 16.27 23.36 -2.76
C GLU A 133 16.20 23.88 -4.18
N ALA A 134 16.67 23.10 -5.15
CA ALA A 134 16.56 23.44 -6.56
C ALA A 134 15.09 23.55 -6.99
N ALA A 135 14.19 22.69 -6.51
CA ALA A 135 12.77 22.77 -6.81
C ALA A 135 12.12 24.08 -6.31
N VAL A 136 12.51 24.55 -5.11
CA VAL A 136 12.06 25.86 -4.59
C VAL A 136 12.53 27.01 -5.47
N LEU A 137 13.78 26.98 -5.92
CA LEU A 137 14.33 28.00 -6.82
C LEU A 137 13.59 28.04 -8.17
N MET A 138 13.08 26.90 -8.62
CA MET A 138 12.25 26.80 -9.83
C MET A 138 10.77 27.15 -9.60
N GLY A 139 10.41 27.68 -8.42
CA GLY A 139 9.06 28.12 -8.08
C GLY A 139 8.08 27.00 -7.71
N ILE A 140 8.58 25.78 -7.42
CA ILE A 140 7.73 24.65 -7.00
C ILE A 140 7.44 24.77 -5.50
N ASN A 141 6.15 24.73 -5.14
CA ASN A 141 5.75 24.67 -3.73
C ASN A 141 5.93 23.26 -3.17
N VAL A 142 7.05 23.02 -2.50
CA VAL A 142 7.46 21.72 -1.94
C VAL A 142 6.41 21.18 -0.98
N ASN A 143 5.87 22.02 -0.07
CA ASN A 143 4.89 21.59 0.92
C ASN A 143 3.59 21.10 0.26
N SER A 144 3.09 21.82 -0.74
CA SER A 144 1.90 21.42 -1.48
C SER A 144 2.13 20.12 -2.27
N THR A 145 3.32 19.97 -2.87
CA THR A 145 3.68 18.77 -3.63
C THR A 145 3.74 17.53 -2.73
N ILE A 146 4.33 17.67 -1.54
CA ILE A 146 4.40 16.56 -0.58
C ILE A 146 3.01 16.22 -0.05
N ALA A 147 2.18 17.21 0.32
CA ALA A 147 0.81 16.98 0.77
C ALA A 147 -0.03 16.26 -0.31
N LEU A 148 0.13 16.62 -1.58
CA LEU A 148 -0.51 15.93 -2.70
C LEU A 148 -0.03 14.49 -2.84
N THR A 149 1.26 14.22 -2.63
CA THR A 149 1.82 12.86 -2.66
C THR A 149 1.21 12.00 -1.55
N PHE A 150 1.07 12.54 -0.33
CA PHE A 150 0.38 11.86 0.77
C PHE A 150 -1.09 11.60 0.46
N ALA A 151 -1.79 12.58 -0.13
CA ALA A 151 -3.19 12.42 -0.54
C ALA A 151 -3.37 11.28 -1.55
N ILE A 152 -2.53 11.24 -2.58
CA ILE A 152 -2.55 10.17 -3.60
C ILE A 152 -2.21 8.82 -2.97
N GLY A 153 -1.14 8.76 -2.16
CA GLY A 153 -0.73 7.52 -1.50
C GLY A 153 -1.81 6.97 -0.58
N SER A 154 -2.46 7.83 0.21
CA SER A 154 -3.57 7.43 1.09
C SER A 154 -4.81 6.99 0.31
N GLY A 155 -5.11 7.64 -0.81
CA GLY A 155 -6.19 7.23 -1.70
C GLY A 155 -5.93 5.85 -2.32
N LEU A 156 -4.70 5.58 -2.76
CA LEU A 156 -4.29 4.28 -3.28
C LEU A 156 -4.33 3.19 -2.19
N ALA A 157 -3.91 3.52 -0.97
CA ALA A 157 -4.00 2.60 0.17
C ALA A 157 -5.46 2.25 0.51
N ALA A 158 -6.39 3.21 0.37
CA ALA A 158 -7.82 2.95 0.51
C ALA A 158 -8.32 1.94 -0.53
N VAL A 159 -7.96 2.11 -1.80
CA VAL A 159 -8.34 1.16 -2.86
C VAL A 159 -7.71 -0.21 -2.62
N ALA A 160 -6.44 -0.27 -2.21
CA ALA A 160 -5.77 -1.52 -1.88
C ALA A 160 -6.46 -2.25 -0.72
N SER A 161 -6.86 -1.52 0.33
CA SER A 161 -7.60 -2.09 1.47
C SER A 161 -8.98 -2.63 1.07
N LEU A 162 -9.66 -1.96 0.12
CA LEU A 162 -10.92 -2.42 -0.45
C LEU A 162 -10.77 -3.76 -1.17
N MET A 163 -9.75 -3.87 -2.01
CA MET A 163 -9.45 -5.11 -2.74
C MET A 163 -9.04 -6.23 -1.80
N TYR A 164 -8.29 -5.90 -0.75
CA TYR A 164 -7.93 -6.87 0.29
C TYR A 164 -9.16 -7.38 1.04
N CYS A 165 -10.06 -6.49 1.48
CA CYS A 165 -11.30 -6.87 2.16
C CYS A 165 -12.29 -7.63 1.26
N ALA A 166 -12.24 -7.44 -0.05
CA ALA A 166 -13.02 -8.24 -0.99
C ALA A 166 -12.56 -9.71 -1.00
N ALA A 167 -11.24 -9.95 -0.93
CA ALA A 167 -10.68 -11.29 -0.87
C ALA A 167 -10.73 -11.92 0.54
N TYR A 168 -10.54 -11.09 1.58
CA TYR A 168 -10.51 -11.49 2.99
C TYR A 168 -11.45 -10.58 3.79
N PRO A 169 -12.72 -10.97 3.98
CA PRO A 169 -13.75 -10.10 4.58
C PRO A 169 -13.63 -9.99 6.10
N GLN A 170 -12.41 -9.87 6.60
CA GLN A 170 -12.08 -9.67 8.01
C GLN A 170 -11.08 -8.54 8.16
N VAL A 171 -11.31 -7.66 9.11
CA VAL A 171 -10.40 -6.56 9.46
C VAL A 171 -10.07 -6.59 10.94
N SER A 172 -8.81 -6.33 11.26
CA SER A 172 -8.34 -6.10 12.61
C SER A 172 -7.50 -4.82 12.65
N PRO A 173 -7.38 -4.15 13.81
CA PRO A 173 -6.59 -2.91 13.91
C PRO A 173 -5.13 -3.06 13.50
N MET A 174 -4.53 -4.23 13.78
CA MET A 174 -3.10 -4.49 13.56
C MET A 174 -2.75 -5.03 12.16
N MET A 175 -3.75 -5.39 11.33
CA MET A 175 -3.48 -5.96 10.01
C MET A 175 -2.72 -5.01 9.06
N GLY A 176 -2.89 -3.70 9.26
CA GLY A 176 -2.26 -2.67 8.44
C GLY A 176 -0.75 -2.67 8.53
N ALA A 177 -0.17 -2.94 9.69
CA ALA A 177 1.27 -2.98 9.91
C ALA A 177 1.95 -4.03 9.02
N MET A 178 1.45 -5.26 9.03
CA MET A 178 2.02 -6.35 8.22
C MET A 178 1.84 -6.11 6.72
N LEU A 179 0.69 -5.61 6.29
CA LEU A 179 0.45 -5.27 4.88
C LEU A 179 1.35 -4.11 4.44
N GLY A 180 1.51 -3.08 5.28
CA GLY A 180 2.39 -1.95 5.02
C GLY A 180 3.86 -2.37 4.92
N LEU A 181 4.31 -3.26 5.81
CA LEU A 181 5.66 -3.81 5.76
C LEU A 181 5.90 -4.61 4.48
N LYS A 182 4.97 -5.48 4.06
CA LYS A 182 5.05 -6.21 2.79
C LYS A 182 5.05 -5.27 1.58
N ALA A 183 4.26 -4.20 1.61
CA ALA A 183 4.25 -3.20 0.55
C ALA A 183 5.60 -2.44 0.47
N PHE A 184 6.21 -2.12 1.61
CA PHE A 184 7.56 -1.55 1.66
C PHE A 184 8.59 -2.52 1.06
N VAL A 185 8.55 -3.79 1.45
CA VAL A 185 9.41 -4.85 0.89
C VAL A 185 9.23 -4.94 -0.63
N ALA A 186 7.99 -4.89 -1.12
CA ALA A 186 7.68 -4.91 -2.55
C ALA A 186 8.29 -3.72 -3.29
N ALA A 187 8.21 -2.52 -2.72
CA ALA A 187 8.77 -1.30 -3.30
C ALA A 187 10.32 -1.36 -3.34
N VAL A 188 10.94 -1.85 -2.28
CA VAL A 188 12.41 -2.00 -2.20
C VAL A 188 12.90 -3.07 -3.18
N LEU A 189 12.26 -4.23 -3.20
CA LEU A 189 12.58 -5.32 -4.12
C LEU A 189 12.38 -4.91 -5.58
N GLY A 190 11.32 -4.17 -5.86
CA GLY A 190 11.03 -3.64 -7.18
C GLY A 190 12.01 -2.55 -7.65
N GLY A 191 12.60 -1.83 -6.71
CA GLY A 191 13.48 -0.66 -6.91
C GLY A 191 12.77 0.65 -6.57
N ILE A 192 13.25 1.31 -5.50
CA ILE A 192 12.69 2.56 -5.00
C ILE A 192 12.67 3.61 -6.14
N GLY A 193 11.50 4.28 -6.30
CA GLY A 193 11.28 5.27 -7.35
C GLY A 193 10.73 4.72 -8.67
N SER A 194 10.62 3.39 -8.83
CA SER A 194 10.01 2.76 -10.01
C SER A 194 8.62 2.21 -9.70
N ILE A 195 7.56 2.85 -10.21
CA ILE A 195 6.17 2.40 -10.03
C ILE A 195 5.95 0.99 -10.63
N PRO A 196 6.38 0.70 -11.88
CA PRO A 196 6.29 -0.66 -12.41
C PRO A 196 7.14 -1.67 -11.63
N GLY A 197 8.31 -1.22 -11.14
CA GLY A 197 9.17 -2.03 -10.28
C GLY A 197 8.45 -2.48 -9.02
N ALA A 198 7.82 -1.56 -8.29
CA ALA A 198 7.06 -1.87 -7.09
C ALA A 198 5.92 -2.87 -7.34
N MET A 199 5.24 -2.78 -8.48
CA MET A 199 4.20 -3.74 -8.87
C MET A 199 4.79 -5.14 -9.13
N ILE A 200 5.89 -5.24 -9.88
CA ILE A 200 6.57 -6.51 -10.13
C ILE A 200 7.10 -7.11 -8.82
N GLY A 201 7.66 -6.26 -7.94
CA GLY A 201 8.08 -6.67 -6.59
C GLY A 201 6.93 -7.23 -5.77
N GLY A 202 5.77 -6.57 -5.78
CA GLY A 202 4.57 -7.03 -5.09
C GLY A 202 4.04 -8.37 -5.64
N LEU A 203 4.01 -8.54 -6.96
CA LEU A 203 3.62 -9.80 -7.59
C LEU A 203 4.61 -10.93 -7.24
N ALA A 204 5.91 -10.65 -7.26
CA ALA A 204 6.94 -11.62 -6.89
C ALA A 204 6.78 -12.07 -5.43
N ILE A 205 6.60 -11.13 -4.49
CA ILE A 205 6.37 -11.43 -3.07
C ILE A 205 5.10 -12.24 -2.89
N GLY A 206 3.98 -11.84 -3.50
CA GLY A 206 2.71 -12.55 -3.42
C GLY A 206 2.81 -13.98 -3.96
N LEU A 207 3.55 -14.18 -5.05
CA LEU A 207 3.80 -15.50 -5.62
C LEU A 207 4.66 -16.37 -4.69
N ILE A 208 5.76 -15.81 -4.15
CA ILE A 208 6.63 -16.50 -3.20
C ILE A 208 5.85 -16.87 -1.94
N GLU A 209 5.08 -15.96 -1.38
CA GLU A 209 4.26 -16.20 -0.20
C GLU A 209 3.21 -17.30 -0.45
N SER A 210 2.53 -17.26 -1.59
CA SER A 210 1.53 -18.27 -1.96
C SER A 210 2.14 -19.65 -2.16
N LEU A 211 3.28 -19.73 -2.86
CA LEU A 211 4.01 -20.99 -3.04
C LEU A 211 4.53 -21.52 -1.70
N THR A 212 5.07 -20.66 -0.86
CA THR A 212 5.55 -21.05 0.46
C THR A 212 4.41 -21.61 1.30
N LYS A 213 3.27 -20.91 1.37
CA LYS A 213 2.09 -21.40 2.12
C LYS A 213 1.55 -22.74 1.59
N ALA A 214 1.60 -22.94 0.27
CA ALA A 214 1.10 -24.16 -0.35
C ALA A 214 2.01 -25.37 -0.12
N TYR A 215 3.33 -25.19 -0.17
CA TYR A 215 4.26 -26.32 -0.21
C TYR A 215 5.08 -26.53 1.07
N ILE A 216 5.24 -25.51 1.93
CA ILE A 216 6.14 -25.61 3.08
C ILE A 216 5.76 -26.72 4.05
N GLY A 217 4.45 -26.90 4.31
CA GLY A 217 3.95 -27.98 5.18
C GLY A 217 4.22 -29.37 4.61
N THR A 218 4.18 -29.51 3.28
CA THR A 218 4.43 -30.78 2.60
C THR A 218 5.92 -31.10 2.54
N ILE A 219 6.77 -30.10 2.26
CA ILE A 219 8.23 -30.27 2.13
C ILE A 219 8.88 -30.57 3.50
N THR A 220 8.38 -29.93 4.56
CA THR A 220 8.97 -30.01 5.90
C THR A 220 8.27 -31.06 6.80
N ALA A 221 7.41 -31.91 6.21
CA ALA A 221 6.62 -32.92 6.96
C ALA A 221 5.85 -32.30 8.15
N GLY A 222 5.40 -31.07 8.04
CA GLY A 222 4.63 -30.37 9.06
C GLY A 222 5.46 -29.69 10.17
N ILE A 223 6.80 -29.76 10.11
CA ILE A 223 7.69 -29.13 11.11
C ILE A 223 7.62 -27.60 11.02
N ILE A 224 7.55 -27.06 9.80
CA ILE A 224 7.47 -25.61 9.55
C ILE A 224 6.04 -25.26 9.11
N THR A 225 5.40 -24.40 9.87
CA THR A 225 4.02 -23.96 9.62
C THR A 225 3.99 -22.84 8.58
N SER A 226 2.86 -22.62 7.92
CA SER A 226 2.62 -21.53 6.97
C SER A 226 2.89 -20.12 7.56
N ALA A 227 2.92 -19.99 8.90
CA ALA A 227 3.31 -18.76 9.59
C ALA A 227 4.76 -18.31 9.28
N PHE A 228 5.65 -19.23 8.89
CA PHE A 228 7.01 -18.90 8.47
C PHE A 228 7.10 -18.29 7.06
N SER A 229 6.00 -18.21 6.31
CA SER A 229 6.01 -17.61 4.97
C SER A 229 6.54 -16.17 4.97
N ASP A 230 6.21 -15.39 6.00
CA ASP A 230 6.66 -14.02 6.13
C ASP A 230 8.19 -13.95 6.37
N ALA A 231 8.74 -14.84 7.20
CA ALA A 231 10.17 -14.94 7.42
C ALA A 231 10.94 -15.26 6.13
N ILE A 232 10.40 -16.14 5.29
CA ILE A 232 10.99 -16.48 3.98
C ILE A 232 10.95 -15.27 3.04
N VAL A 233 9.84 -14.55 2.98
CA VAL A 233 9.74 -13.30 2.20
C VAL A 233 10.79 -12.28 2.62
N PHE A 234 10.98 -12.07 3.92
CA PHE A 234 12.00 -11.15 4.43
C PHE A 234 13.43 -11.65 4.19
N ALA A 235 13.68 -12.96 4.31
CA ALA A 235 14.98 -13.53 3.98
C ALA A 235 15.34 -13.32 2.51
N ILE A 236 14.39 -13.51 1.59
CA ILE A 236 14.58 -13.24 0.17
C ILE A 236 14.85 -11.75 -0.07
N LEU A 237 14.15 -10.84 0.62
CA LEU A 237 14.45 -9.41 0.54
C LEU A 237 15.91 -9.13 0.90
N ILE A 238 16.39 -9.67 2.02
CA ILE A 238 17.77 -9.46 2.47
C ILE A 238 18.75 -9.96 1.41
N ILE A 239 18.52 -11.15 0.86
CA ILE A 239 19.36 -11.71 -0.20
C ILE A 239 19.37 -10.80 -1.44
N VAL A 240 18.19 -10.34 -1.88
CA VAL A 240 18.10 -9.44 -3.04
C VAL A 240 18.82 -8.11 -2.79
N LEU A 241 18.69 -7.53 -1.60
CA LEU A 241 19.39 -6.29 -1.26
C LEU A 241 20.91 -6.46 -1.19
N LEU A 242 21.40 -7.62 -0.75
CA LEU A 242 22.84 -7.93 -0.73
C LEU A 242 23.39 -8.09 -2.15
N VAL A 243 22.62 -8.69 -3.06
CA VAL A 243 23.06 -8.95 -4.44
C VAL A 243 22.83 -7.72 -5.35
N LYS A 244 21.71 -7.03 -5.17
CA LYS A 244 21.32 -5.87 -5.99
C LYS A 244 20.63 -4.79 -5.15
N PRO A 245 21.39 -3.91 -4.48
CA PRO A 245 20.85 -2.91 -3.55
C PRO A 245 19.88 -1.91 -4.21
N SER A 246 19.97 -1.71 -5.53
CA SER A 246 19.03 -0.85 -6.28
C SER A 246 17.68 -1.52 -6.59
N GLY A 247 17.47 -2.80 -6.23
CA GLY A 247 16.28 -3.57 -6.59
C GLY A 247 16.26 -4.02 -8.05
N ILE A 248 15.16 -4.67 -8.47
CA ILE A 248 15.04 -5.29 -9.80
C ILE A 248 15.09 -4.24 -10.93
N MET A 249 14.34 -3.13 -10.78
CA MET A 249 14.19 -2.06 -11.77
C MET A 249 14.74 -0.70 -11.30
N GLY A 250 15.45 -0.66 -10.18
CA GLY A 250 16.07 0.56 -9.69
C GLY A 250 17.20 1.04 -10.59
N LYS A 251 17.34 2.35 -10.72
CA LYS A 251 18.50 2.95 -11.40
C LYS A 251 19.68 2.93 -10.43
N ASN A 252 20.85 2.49 -10.89
CA ASN A 252 22.09 2.76 -10.20
C ASN A 252 22.36 4.26 -10.32
N GLU A 253 22.04 5.03 -9.30
CA GLU A 253 22.57 6.38 -9.16
C GLU A 253 24.05 6.20 -8.83
N GLY A 254 24.91 6.39 -9.82
CA GLY A 254 26.35 6.52 -9.60
C GLY A 254 26.55 7.66 -8.59
N GLU A 255 27.47 7.45 -7.64
CA GLU A 255 27.87 8.48 -6.68
C GLU A 255 28.06 9.80 -7.44
N LYS A 256 27.25 10.80 -7.12
CA LYS A 256 27.50 12.18 -7.51
C LYS A 256 28.71 12.62 -6.68
N VAL A 257 29.89 12.53 -7.26
CA VAL A 257 31.12 13.15 -6.74
C VAL A 257 30.96 14.66 -6.79
#